data_979dbe360f8824480d6bc0fe0090b771
#
_entry.id   979dbe360f8824480d6bc0fe0090b771
#
_cell.length_a   1.000
_cell.length_b   1.000
_cell.length_c   1.000
_cell.angle_alpha   90.00
_cell.angle_beta   90.00
_cell.angle_gamma   90.00
#
_symmetry.space_group_name_H-M   'P 1'
#
loop_
_entity.id
_entity.type
_entity.pdbx_description
1 polymer ?
#
loop_
_entity_poly.entity_id
_entity_poly.type
_entity_poly.pdbx_seq_one_letter_code
_entity_poly.pdbx_strand_id
1 'polypeptide(L)'
;MKSMILPRLTVLIVTLNNARTLQTCLKAIAAQDYPKNLIELLNVDGGSTDETLNILKRFGFRSVHSTIPGNAEAQRGIGLKLAKNNLIVSLDADNYLPTDQWFREMVQPFIDDPTMVHANTLHYRHDYRDTVYNRYCALFGVVDPIVFYIGRPDRLAQYQKSWTLGNVVKETSAYVSVDFDLGTLPTVGCNGVVYRRDLLLKHANSAPEQFLHIDVFADLVAKGFTRFAIVKNDVTHDTAVSLPALMKKRIAFLSGYYLKNTLKRRYLIHNPQKITDQIKLLLFILYTVTLIKPLIDSAVGFYYIRDPAWFLHPVICWIYLYAYGAASIKKLKLRLFS
;
A
#
# COMPACT_ATOMS: atom_id res chain seq x y z
N MET A 1 -22.12 -25.27 -15.10
CA MET A 1 -21.36 -24.17 -14.45
C MET A 1 -21.90 -22.87 -15.02
N LYS A 2 -22.51 -21.97 -14.22
CA LYS A 2 -22.84 -20.61 -14.70
C LYS A 2 -21.53 -19.94 -15.11
N SER A 3 -21.42 -19.47 -16.34
CA SER A 3 -20.26 -18.66 -16.75
C SER A 3 -20.18 -17.44 -15.81
N MET A 4 -19.12 -17.37 -15.05
CA MET A 4 -18.87 -16.24 -14.13
C MET A 4 -18.66 -14.99 -14.98
N ILE A 5 -19.55 -14.01 -14.86
CA ILE A 5 -19.44 -12.74 -15.59
C ILE A 5 -18.34 -11.94 -14.91
N LEU A 6 -17.18 -11.80 -15.56
CA LEU A 6 -16.08 -11.01 -15.05
C LEU A 6 -16.39 -9.51 -15.19
N PRO A 7 -16.12 -8.71 -14.15
CA PRO A 7 -16.31 -7.26 -14.20
C PRO A 7 -15.28 -6.56 -15.10
N ARG A 8 -15.62 -5.37 -15.58
CA ARG A 8 -14.67 -4.48 -16.26
C ARG A 8 -13.74 -3.85 -15.25
N LEU A 9 -12.44 -3.76 -15.60
CA LEU A 9 -11.38 -3.21 -14.75
C LEU A 9 -10.70 -2.00 -15.41
N THR A 10 -10.28 -1.04 -14.59
CA THR A 10 -9.23 -0.09 -14.97
C THR A 10 -7.98 -0.42 -14.20
N VAL A 11 -6.90 -0.79 -14.88
CA VAL A 11 -5.56 -0.89 -14.29
C VAL A 11 -4.97 0.50 -14.26
N LEU A 12 -4.83 1.05 -13.06
CA LEU A 12 -4.27 2.39 -12.82
C LEU A 12 -2.85 2.27 -12.29
N ILE A 13 -1.89 2.85 -13.03
CA ILE A 13 -0.49 2.97 -12.61
C ILE A 13 -0.13 4.45 -12.56
N VAL A 14 0.57 4.86 -11.49
CA VAL A 14 1.16 6.19 -11.39
C VAL A 14 2.67 6.09 -11.57
N THR A 15 3.26 7.04 -12.31
CA THR A 15 4.69 6.97 -12.66
C THR A 15 5.41 8.30 -12.48
N LEU A 16 6.69 8.19 -12.14
CA LEU A 16 7.69 9.27 -12.24
C LEU A 16 9.08 8.63 -12.32
N ASN A 17 9.68 8.59 -13.53
CA ASN A 17 11.00 8.02 -13.78
C ASN A 17 11.12 6.56 -13.28
N ASN A 18 10.23 5.69 -13.78
CA ASN A 18 10.13 4.28 -13.35
C ASN A 18 10.67 3.27 -14.39
N ALA A 19 11.45 3.70 -15.40
CA ALA A 19 11.89 2.84 -16.49
C ALA A 19 12.54 1.53 -16.01
N ARG A 20 13.23 1.54 -14.85
CA ARG A 20 13.91 0.37 -14.28
C ARG A 20 12.95 -0.80 -13.96
N THR A 21 11.82 -0.52 -13.32
CA THR A 21 10.90 -1.53 -12.78
C THR A 21 9.69 -1.76 -13.68
N LEU A 22 9.28 -0.72 -14.39
CA LEU A 22 8.01 -0.65 -15.10
C LEU A 22 7.84 -1.77 -16.13
N GLN A 23 8.87 -2.12 -16.90
CA GLN A 23 8.75 -3.16 -17.92
C GLN A 23 8.36 -4.51 -17.33
N THR A 24 8.91 -4.88 -16.17
CA THR A 24 8.58 -6.12 -15.45
C THR A 24 7.13 -6.08 -14.94
N CYS A 25 6.71 -4.96 -14.36
CA CYS A 25 5.34 -4.72 -13.93
C CYS A 25 4.35 -4.91 -15.12
N LEU A 26 4.60 -4.25 -16.25
CA LEU A 26 3.70 -4.31 -17.41
C LEU A 26 3.65 -5.68 -18.08
N LYS A 27 4.76 -6.43 -18.09
CA LYS A 27 4.77 -7.83 -18.55
C LYS A 27 3.87 -8.70 -17.69
N ALA A 28 3.91 -8.56 -16.36
CA ALA A 28 3.06 -9.29 -15.43
C ALA A 28 1.57 -8.95 -15.61
N ILE A 29 1.24 -7.69 -15.90
CA ILE A 29 -0.13 -7.24 -16.23
C ILE A 29 -0.58 -7.83 -17.58
N ALA A 30 0.26 -7.80 -18.60
CA ALA A 30 -0.06 -8.35 -19.92
C ALA A 30 -0.29 -9.87 -19.89
N ALA A 31 0.38 -10.59 -18.98
CA ALA A 31 0.28 -12.02 -18.80
C ALA A 31 -1.00 -12.48 -18.07
N GLN A 32 -1.80 -11.55 -17.50
CA GLN A 32 -2.99 -11.92 -16.75
C GLN A 32 -4.03 -12.66 -17.61
N ASP A 33 -4.55 -13.78 -17.09
CA ASP A 33 -5.71 -14.50 -17.63
C ASP A 33 -6.99 -13.74 -17.32
N TYR A 34 -7.16 -12.65 -18.03
CA TYR A 34 -8.35 -11.80 -17.96
C TYR A 34 -8.68 -11.27 -19.36
N PRO A 35 -9.96 -11.26 -19.79
CA PRO A 35 -10.33 -10.80 -21.12
C PRO A 35 -9.85 -9.36 -21.37
N LYS A 36 -9.00 -9.18 -22.37
CA LYS A 36 -8.36 -7.88 -22.67
C LYS A 36 -9.36 -6.76 -22.99
N ASN A 37 -10.51 -7.11 -23.58
CA ASN A 37 -11.60 -6.17 -23.86
C ASN A 37 -12.36 -5.71 -22.60
N LEU A 38 -12.11 -6.32 -21.44
CA LEU A 38 -12.63 -5.88 -20.14
C LEU A 38 -11.64 -5.02 -19.35
N ILE A 39 -10.43 -4.81 -19.86
CA ILE A 39 -9.36 -4.07 -19.17
C ILE A 39 -9.14 -2.72 -19.85
N GLU A 40 -9.24 -1.62 -19.08
CA GLU A 40 -8.68 -0.33 -19.43
C GLU A 40 -7.28 -0.20 -18.81
N LEU A 41 -6.30 0.22 -19.60
CA LEU A 41 -4.93 0.50 -19.16
C LEU A 41 -4.74 2.02 -19.06
N LEU A 42 -4.62 2.55 -17.84
CA LEU A 42 -4.51 3.99 -17.55
C LEU A 42 -3.25 4.28 -16.75
N ASN A 43 -2.49 5.24 -17.22
CA ASN A 43 -1.35 5.80 -16.50
C ASN A 43 -1.57 7.29 -16.24
N VAL A 44 -1.16 7.75 -15.05
CA VAL A 44 -0.99 9.17 -14.75
C VAL A 44 0.48 9.42 -14.43
N ASP A 45 1.14 10.23 -15.27
CA ASP A 45 2.57 10.48 -15.19
C ASP A 45 2.88 11.79 -14.48
N GLY A 46 3.84 11.78 -13.58
CA GLY A 46 4.26 12.90 -12.74
C GLY A 46 5.31 13.82 -13.37
N GLY A 47 5.60 13.65 -14.67
CA GLY A 47 6.61 14.41 -15.41
C GLY A 47 7.89 13.59 -15.62
N SER A 48 7.76 12.33 -16.06
CA SER A 48 8.91 11.47 -16.37
C SER A 48 9.74 12.02 -17.53
N THR A 49 11.06 11.92 -17.38
CA THR A 49 12.06 12.35 -18.36
C THR A 49 12.92 11.19 -18.89
N ASP A 50 12.70 9.98 -18.36
CA ASP A 50 13.35 8.75 -18.81
C ASP A 50 12.46 7.97 -19.79
N GLU A 51 12.78 6.69 -20.07
CA GLU A 51 12.04 5.82 -20.99
C GLU A 51 10.64 5.40 -20.49
N THR A 52 10.17 5.89 -19.35
CA THR A 52 8.89 5.48 -18.74
C THR A 52 7.72 5.58 -19.70
N LEU A 53 7.55 6.74 -20.39
CA LEU A 53 6.42 6.94 -21.29
C LEU A 53 6.50 6.09 -22.57
N ASN A 54 7.71 5.85 -23.07
CA ASN A 54 7.92 4.97 -24.23
C ASN A 54 7.60 3.50 -23.88
N ILE A 55 7.95 3.06 -22.67
CA ILE A 55 7.60 1.73 -22.18
C ILE A 55 6.07 1.58 -22.08
N LEU A 56 5.37 2.53 -21.45
CA LEU A 56 3.90 2.52 -21.32
C LEU A 56 3.20 2.44 -22.67
N LYS A 57 3.64 3.24 -23.63
CA LYS A 57 3.09 3.26 -24.99
C LYS A 57 3.19 1.88 -25.66
N ARG A 58 4.32 1.19 -25.53
CA ARG A 58 4.51 -0.17 -26.09
C ARG A 58 3.53 -1.21 -25.53
N PHE A 59 3.07 -1.02 -24.29
CA PHE A 59 2.09 -1.89 -23.64
C PHE A 59 0.64 -1.39 -23.78
N GLY A 60 0.38 -0.33 -24.56
CA GLY A 60 -0.97 0.15 -24.87
C GLY A 60 -1.61 0.97 -23.74
N PHE A 61 -0.84 1.51 -22.81
CA PHE A 61 -1.37 2.41 -21.78
C PHE A 61 -1.74 3.77 -22.35
N ARG A 62 -2.93 4.25 -21.96
CA ARG A 62 -3.30 5.66 -22.12
C ARG A 62 -2.61 6.44 -21.00
N SER A 63 -1.63 7.26 -21.36
CA SER A 63 -0.90 8.09 -20.40
C SER A 63 -1.44 9.53 -20.40
N VAL A 64 -1.60 10.09 -19.20
CA VAL A 64 -2.03 11.46 -18.95
C VAL A 64 -1.02 12.14 -18.04
N HIS A 65 -0.62 13.37 -18.36
CA HIS A 65 0.26 14.14 -17.48
C HIS A 65 -0.49 14.64 -16.25
N SER A 66 0.14 14.53 -15.10
CA SER A 66 -0.38 15.07 -13.85
C SER A 66 -0.31 16.60 -13.85
N THR A 67 -1.41 17.24 -13.46
CA THR A 67 -1.43 18.69 -13.19
C THR A 67 -0.70 19.06 -11.89
N ILE A 68 -0.33 18.07 -11.07
CA ILE A 68 0.41 18.21 -9.82
C ILE A 68 1.66 17.32 -9.90
N PRO A 69 2.76 17.80 -10.52
CA PRO A 69 3.95 16.99 -10.77
C PRO A 69 4.58 16.47 -9.48
N GLY A 70 5.19 15.28 -9.54
CA GLY A 70 5.93 14.69 -8.42
C GLY A 70 5.08 14.26 -7.22
N ASN A 71 3.75 14.27 -7.34
CA ASN A 71 2.83 13.88 -6.27
C ASN A 71 2.04 12.63 -6.69
N ALA A 72 2.52 11.45 -6.29
CA ALA A 72 1.89 10.16 -6.61
C ALA A 72 0.44 10.04 -6.07
N GLU A 73 0.14 10.67 -4.94
CA GLU A 73 -1.21 10.67 -4.38
C GLU A 73 -2.17 11.48 -5.25
N ALA A 74 -1.77 12.67 -5.67
CA ALA A 74 -2.55 13.49 -6.60
C ALA A 74 -2.75 12.77 -7.95
N GLN A 75 -1.72 12.07 -8.45
CA GLN A 75 -1.82 11.26 -9.66
C GLN A 75 -2.89 10.16 -9.52
N ARG A 76 -3.01 9.50 -8.36
CA ARG A 76 -4.07 8.51 -8.09
C ARG A 76 -5.45 9.17 -8.09
N GLY A 77 -5.60 10.35 -7.49
CA GLY A 77 -6.84 11.13 -7.52
C GLY A 77 -7.26 11.54 -8.94
N ILE A 78 -6.30 11.94 -9.78
CA ILE A 78 -6.54 12.23 -11.21
C ILE A 78 -6.96 10.95 -11.93
N GLY A 79 -6.23 9.85 -11.75
CA GLY A 79 -6.53 8.56 -12.35
C GLY A 79 -7.90 8.04 -11.95
N LEU A 80 -8.30 8.19 -10.69
CA LEU A 80 -9.63 7.84 -10.21
C LEU A 80 -10.74 8.57 -10.98
N LYS A 81 -10.56 9.88 -11.26
CA LYS A 81 -11.53 10.67 -12.05
C LYS A 81 -11.58 10.23 -13.51
N LEU A 82 -10.43 9.90 -14.11
CA LEU A 82 -10.28 9.57 -15.53
C LEU A 82 -10.59 8.13 -15.90
N ALA A 83 -10.60 7.23 -14.94
CA ALA A 83 -10.91 5.81 -15.12
C ALA A 83 -12.35 5.63 -15.62
N LYS A 84 -12.56 4.67 -16.55
CA LYS A 84 -13.86 4.39 -17.15
C LYS A 84 -14.65 3.32 -16.39
N ASN A 85 -13.95 2.41 -15.72
CA ASN A 85 -14.59 1.27 -15.07
C ASN A 85 -14.71 1.48 -13.56
N ASN A 86 -15.64 0.76 -12.93
CA ASN A 86 -15.94 0.93 -11.52
C ASN A 86 -14.96 0.21 -10.59
N LEU A 87 -14.35 -0.87 -11.05
CA LEU A 87 -13.27 -1.53 -10.30
C LEU A 87 -11.92 -1.01 -10.80
N ILE A 88 -11.14 -0.46 -9.86
CA ILE A 88 -9.78 0.01 -10.10
C ILE A 88 -8.82 -1.02 -9.53
N VAL A 89 -7.94 -1.56 -10.37
CA VAL A 89 -6.73 -2.27 -9.98
C VAL A 89 -5.63 -1.23 -9.86
N SER A 90 -5.23 -0.89 -8.65
CA SER A 90 -4.18 0.10 -8.38
C SER A 90 -2.86 -0.58 -8.13
N LEU A 91 -1.87 -0.27 -8.96
CA LEU A 91 -0.51 -0.81 -8.88
C LEU A 91 0.50 0.33 -8.88
N ASP A 92 1.58 0.16 -8.15
CA ASP A 92 2.78 0.96 -8.32
C ASP A 92 3.65 0.36 -9.44
N ALA A 93 4.47 1.17 -10.09
CA ALA A 93 5.33 0.75 -11.20
C ALA A 93 6.43 -0.26 -10.80
N ASP A 94 6.54 -0.54 -9.51
CA ASP A 94 7.43 -1.51 -8.88
C ASP A 94 6.68 -2.69 -8.25
N ASN A 95 5.39 -2.88 -8.62
CA ASN A 95 4.63 -4.07 -8.25
C ASN A 95 4.68 -5.12 -9.36
N TYR A 96 4.91 -6.37 -8.98
CA TYR A 96 4.87 -7.50 -9.91
C TYR A 96 3.81 -8.50 -9.44
N LEU A 97 2.97 -8.93 -10.38
CA LEU A 97 1.91 -9.90 -10.12
C LEU A 97 2.51 -11.31 -10.22
N PRO A 98 2.43 -12.12 -9.16
CA PRO A 98 3.16 -13.39 -9.11
C PRO A 98 2.57 -14.49 -10.00
N THR A 99 1.27 -14.41 -10.31
CA THR A 99 0.52 -15.40 -11.10
C THR A 99 -0.28 -14.70 -12.19
N ASP A 100 -0.68 -15.45 -13.22
CA ASP A 100 -1.60 -15.00 -14.25
C ASP A 100 -3.07 -14.93 -13.77
N GLN A 101 -3.40 -15.55 -12.63
CA GLN A 101 -4.74 -15.57 -12.03
C GLN A 101 -5.00 -14.38 -11.09
N TRP A 102 -4.01 -13.55 -10.81
CA TRP A 102 -4.07 -12.54 -9.78
C TRP A 102 -5.27 -11.58 -9.95
N PHE A 103 -5.59 -11.15 -11.19
CA PHE A 103 -6.76 -10.29 -11.40
C PHE A 103 -8.06 -11.01 -11.05
N ARG A 104 -8.22 -12.29 -11.40
CA ARG A 104 -9.40 -13.08 -11.08
C ARG A 104 -9.57 -13.25 -9.58
N GLU A 105 -8.48 -13.57 -8.89
CA GLU A 105 -8.44 -13.72 -7.43
C GLU A 105 -8.85 -12.43 -6.73
N MET A 106 -8.32 -11.29 -7.16
CA MET A 106 -8.57 -9.98 -6.54
C MET A 106 -9.98 -9.44 -6.80
N VAL A 107 -10.64 -9.82 -7.88
CA VAL A 107 -12.01 -9.38 -8.16
C VAL A 107 -13.08 -10.32 -7.59
N GLN A 108 -12.71 -11.55 -7.22
CA GLN A 108 -13.64 -12.54 -6.69
C GLN A 108 -14.46 -12.03 -5.51
N PRO A 109 -13.90 -11.32 -4.51
CA PRO A 109 -14.70 -10.77 -3.40
C PRO A 109 -15.82 -9.82 -3.84
N PHE A 110 -15.62 -9.05 -4.92
CA PHE A 110 -16.60 -8.09 -5.43
C PHE A 110 -17.72 -8.79 -6.23
N ILE A 111 -17.45 -9.98 -6.77
CA ILE A 111 -18.44 -10.83 -7.42
C ILE A 111 -19.31 -11.51 -6.39
N ASP A 112 -18.71 -11.98 -5.29
CA ASP A 112 -19.38 -12.72 -4.23
C ASP A 112 -20.22 -11.83 -3.31
N ASP A 113 -19.75 -10.57 -3.09
CA ASP A 113 -20.37 -9.61 -2.18
C ASP A 113 -20.41 -8.20 -2.79
N PRO A 114 -21.58 -7.70 -3.21
CA PRO A 114 -21.71 -6.36 -3.79
C PRO A 114 -21.45 -5.22 -2.80
N THR A 115 -21.37 -5.49 -1.50
CA THR A 115 -21.03 -4.50 -0.47
C THR A 115 -19.52 -4.31 -0.33
N MET A 116 -18.71 -5.14 -1.00
CA MET A 116 -17.24 -5.07 -0.95
C MET A 116 -16.74 -3.72 -1.45
N VAL A 117 -15.88 -3.08 -0.66
CA VAL A 117 -15.31 -1.75 -0.94
C VAL A 117 -13.92 -1.84 -1.53
N HIS A 118 -13.11 -2.75 -0.96
CA HIS A 118 -11.68 -2.84 -1.21
C HIS A 118 -11.20 -4.29 -1.05
N ALA A 119 -10.24 -4.70 -1.86
CA ALA A 119 -9.54 -5.98 -1.72
C ALA A 119 -8.02 -5.74 -1.69
N ASN A 120 -7.37 -6.33 -0.69
CA ASN A 120 -5.93 -6.27 -0.47
C ASN A 120 -5.35 -7.68 -0.48
N THR A 121 -4.08 -7.85 -0.86
CA THR A 121 -3.37 -9.12 -0.74
C THR A 121 -3.02 -9.41 0.72
N LEU A 122 -2.98 -10.70 1.10
CA LEU A 122 -2.65 -11.11 2.47
C LEU A 122 -1.18 -10.85 2.79
N HIS A 123 -0.28 -11.06 1.83
CA HIS A 123 1.17 -10.91 2.01
C HIS A 123 1.81 -10.08 0.90
N TYR A 124 3.01 -9.58 1.13
CA TYR A 124 3.98 -9.35 0.07
C TYR A 124 4.66 -10.67 -0.29
N ARG A 125 4.96 -10.90 -1.57
CA ARG A 125 5.68 -12.09 -1.98
C ARG A 125 7.11 -12.07 -1.47
N HIS A 126 7.52 -13.12 -0.78
CA HIS A 126 8.90 -13.35 -0.40
C HIS A 126 9.59 -14.24 -1.44
N ASP A 127 10.74 -13.78 -1.95
CA ASP A 127 11.60 -14.53 -2.85
C ASP A 127 13.07 -14.33 -2.43
N TYR A 128 13.81 -15.42 -2.23
CA TYR A 128 15.23 -15.36 -1.83
C TYR A 128 16.15 -14.68 -2.87
N ARG A 129 15.68 -14.56 -4.13
CA ARG A 129 16.41 -13.86 -5.20
C ARG A 129 16.30 -12.35 -5.11
N ASP A 130 15.37 -11.84 -4.34
CA ASP A 130 15.18 -10.40 -4.16
C ASP A 130 16.29 -9.79 -3.31
N THR A 131 16.41 -8.46 -3.39
CA THR A 131 17.33 -7.72 -2.52
C THR A 131 16.98 -7.96 -1.05
N VAL A 132 17.96 -7.86 -0.18
CA VAL A 132 17.74 -8.06 1.27
C VAL A 132 16.66 -7.13 1.84
N TYR A 133 16.50 -5.92 1.27
CA TYR A 133 15.48 -4.95 1.69
C TYR A 133 14.09 -5.35 1.24
N ASN A 134 13.95 -5.85 0.01
CA ASN A 134 12.67 -6.36 -0.49
C ASN A 134 12.23 -7.59 0.31
N ARG A 135 13.17 -8.52 0.58
CA ARG A 135 12.91 -9.67 1.45
C ARG A 135 12.47 -9.24 2.85
N TYR A 136 13.17 -8.27 3.45
CA TYR A 136 12.78 -7.71 4.76
C TYR A 136 11.33 -7.19 4.76
N CYS A 137 10.98 -6.34 3.79
CA CYS A 137 9.62 -5.78 3.68
C CYS A 137 8.58 -6.87 3.48
N ALA A 138 8.88 -7.87 2.65
CA ALA A 138 7.99 -9.02 2.43
C ALA A 138 7.83 -9.87 3.69
N LEU A 139 8.90 -10.15 4.39
CA LEU A 139 8.90 -10.97 5.60
C LEU A 139 8.07 -10.35 6.74
N PHE A 140 8.18 -9.04 6.96
CA PHE A 140 7.40 -8.33 7.99
C PHE A 140 6.02 -7.87 7.52
N GLY A 141 5.71 -7.93 6.22
CA GLY A 141 4.44 -7.44 5.66
C GLY A 141 4.30 -5.91 5.68
N VAL A 142 5.38 -5.19 6.01
CA VAL A 142 5.37 -3.73 6.14
C VAL A 142 6.68 -3.12 5.66
N VAL A 143 6.60 -1.89 5.17
CA VAL A 143 7.80 -1.05 4.89
C VAL A 143 8.17 -0.22 6.13
N ASP A 144 7.18 0.15 6.93
CA ASP A 144 7.31 1.02 8.11
C ASP A 144 7.10 0.21 9.40
N PRO A 145 8.13 -0.02 10.22
CA PRO A 145 8.02 -0.80 11.45
C PRO A 145 7.11 -0.16 12.51
N ILE A 146 6.87 1.15 12.47
CA ILE A 146 5.91 1.80 13.38
C ILE A 146 4.51 1.23 13.16
N VAL A 147 4.12 1.02 11.90
CA VAL A 147 2.82 0.43 11.55
C VAL A 147 2.67 -0.97 12.14
N PHE A 148 3.74 -1.77 12.13
CA PHE A 148 3.77 -3.10 12.73
C PHE A 148 3.54 -3.02 14.25
N TYR A 149 4.28 -2.16 14.97
CA TYR A 149 4.18 -2.05 16.44
C TYR A 149 2.91 -1.36 16.93
N ILE A 150 2.33 -0.46 16.16
CA ILE A 150 1.01 0.13 16.46
C ILE A 150 -0.11 -0.89 16.22
N GLY A 151 0.17 -1.97 15.46
CA GLY A 151 -0.79 -3.04 15.17
C GLY A 151 -1.80 -2.66 14.10
N ARG A 152 -1.33 -1.97 13.03
CA ARG A 152 -2.15 -1.58 11.87
C ARG A 152 -1.52 -1.91 10.52
N PRO A 153 -0.85 -3.07 10.39
CA PRO A 153 -0.29 -3.48 9.10
C PRO A 153 -1.41 -3.76 8.11
N ASP A 154 -1.17 -3.45 6.86
CA ASP A 154 -2.09 -3.75 5.77
C ASP A 154 -1.87 -5.16 5.18
N ARG A 155 -0.77 -5.80 5.55
CA ARG A 155 -0.44 -7.19 5.20
C ARG A 155 0.14 -7.91 6.40
N LEU A 156 0.06 -9.23 6.38
CA LEU A 156 0.63 -10.08 7.43
C LEU A 156 2.13 -10.29 7.21
N ALA A 157 2.86 -10.47 8.32
CA ALA A 157 4.19 -11.06 8.25
C ALA A 157 4.12 -12.50 7.72
N GLN A 158 5.14 -12.94 7.00
CA GLN A 158 5.14 -14.23 6.28
C GLN A 158 4.88 -15.48 7.16
N TYR A 159 5.20 -15.40 8.45
CA TYR A 159 4.91 -16.50 9.38
C TYR A 159 3.47 -16.52 9.90
N GLN A 160 2.72 -15.45 9.72
CA GLN A 160 1.32 -15.33 10.11
C GLN A 160 0.42 -15.84 9.00
N LYS A 161 -0.57 -16.66 9.36
CA LYS A 161 -1.48 -17.31 8.39
C LYS A 161 -2.91 -16.81 8.47
N SER A 162 -3.30 -16.19 9.59
CA SER A 162 -4.68 -15.80 9.87
C SER A 162 -4.77 -14.31 10.08
N TRP A 163 -5.73 -13.68 9.43
CA TRP A 163 -6.05 -12.27 9.63
C TRP A 163 -6.85 -12.09 10.92
N THR A 164 -6.45 -11.16 11.77
CA THR A 164 -7.06 -10.95 13.09
C THR A 164 -7.52 -9.51 13.35
N LEU A 165 -7.21 -8.57 12.45
CA LEU A 165 -7.56 -7.16 12.63
C LEU A 165 -8.98 -6.89 12.08
N GLY A 166 -9.79 -6.11 12.81
CA GLY A 166 -11.19 -5.84 12.47
C GLY A 166 -12.14 -6.97 12.86
N ASN A 167 -13.37 -6.90 12.39
CA ASN A 167 -14.39 -7.92 12.61
C ASN A 167 -14.46 -8.87 11.41
N VAL A 168 -13.96 -10.10 11.56
CA VAL A 168 -14.01 -11.11 10.51
C VAL A 168 -15.46 -11.56 10.33
N VAL A 169 -16.01 -11.32 9.16
CA VAL A 169 -17.42 -11.66 8.81
C VAL A 169 -17.50 -13.03 8.16
N LYS A 170 -16.55 -13.33 7.27
CA LYS A 170 -16.49 -14.61 6.56
C LYS A 170 -15.04 -14.93 6.18
N GLU A 171 -14.68 -16.18 6.29
CA GLU A 171 -13.42 -16.70 5.77
C GLU A 171 -13.69 -17.83 4.77
N THR A 172 -13.02 -17.76 3.62
CA THR A 172 -13.06 -18.77 2.55
C THR A 172 -11.66 -19.30 2.28
N SER A 173 -11.52 -20.24 1.36
CA SER A 173 -10.21 -20.66 0.87
C SER A 173 -9.48 -19.54 0.11
N ALA A 174 -10.22 -18.60 -0.52
CA ALA A 174 -9.68 -17.56 -1.38
C ALA A 174 -9.44 -16.22 -0.65
N TYR A 175 -10.29 -15.85 0.29
CA TYR A 175 -10.18 -14.56 0.99
C TYR A 175 -10.87 -14.55 2.35
N VAL A 176 -10.53 -13.56 3.17
CA VAL A 176 -11.19 -13.20 4.43
C VAL A 176 -11.97 -11.91 4.20
N SER A 177 -13.27 -11.90 4.48
CA SER A 177 -14.14 -10.71 4.47
C SER A 177 -14.15 -10.10 5.87
N VAL A 178 -13.83 -8.83 5.98
CA VAL A 178 -13.64 -8.11 7.25
C VAL A 178 -14.39 -6.81 7.23
N ASP A 179 -15.09 -6.49 8.32
CA ASP A 179 -15.59 -5.13 8.57
C ASP A 179 -14.59 -4.36 9.44
N PHE A 180 -14.17 -3.19 8.94
CA PHE A 180 -13.32 -2.27 9.69
C PHE A 180 -14.10 -1.08 10.21
N ASP A 181 -13.71 -0.61 11.40
CA ASP A 181 -13.98 0.73 11.89
C ASP A 181 -12.71 1.61 11.83
N LEU A 182 -12.80 2.89 12.16
CA LEU A 182 -11.64 3.79 12.17
C LEU A 182 -10.57 3.38 13.21
N GLY A 183 -10.95 2.57 14.20
CA GLY A 183 -10.05 2.05 15.23
C GLY A 183 -9.26 0.82 14.77
N THR A 184 -9.80 0.06 13.83
CA THR A 184 -9.25 -1.20 13.32
C THR A 184 -8.80 -1.14 11.87
N LEU A 185 -9.14 -0.07 11.12
CA LEU A 185 -8.71 0.10 9.73
C LEU A 185 -7.18 0.02 9.64
N PRO A 186 -6.62 -0.90 8.86
CA PRO A 186 -5.17 -0.98 8.64
C PRO A 186 -4.67 0.18 7.76
N THR A 187 -3.36 0.28 7.58
CA THR A 187 -2.75 1.26 6.67
C THR A 187 -2.91 0.86 5.20
N VAL A 188 -4.15 0.58 4.79
CA VAL A 188 -4.44 0.16 3.42
C VAL A 188 -3.90 1.15 2.40
N GLY A 189 -3.13 0.64 1.45
CA GLY A 189 -2.50 1.42 0.41
C GLY A 189 -3.26 1.41 -0.91
N CYS A 190 -2.62 1.95 -1.94
CA CYS A 190 -2.99 1.78 -3.34
C CYS A 190 -1.97 0.92 -4.11
N ASN A 191 -1.32 0.00 -3.41
CA ASN A 191 -0.20 -0.81 -3.87
C ASN A 191 -0.64 -2.28 -3.95
N GLY A 192 -0.95 -2.77 -5.14
CA GLY A 192 -1.43 -4.14 -5.35
C GLY A 192 -2.81 -4.37 -4.73
N VAL A 193 -3.79 -3.53 -5.05
CA VAL A 193 -5.14 -3.56 -4.48
C VAL A 193 -6.21 -3.38 -5.55
N VAL A 194 -7.45 -3.77 -5.22
CA VAL A 194 -8.64 -3.46 -6.03
C VAL A 194 -9.64 -2.72 -5.17
N TYR A 195 -10.30 -1.68 -5.72
CA TYR A 195 -11.30 -0.92 -4.98
C TYR A 195 -12.40 -0.34 -5.89
N ARG A 196 -13.51 0.06 -5.28
CA ARG A 196 -14.66 0.64 -5.97
C ARG A 196 -14.48 2.14 -6.17
N ARG A 197 -14.42 2.54 -7.45
CA ARG A 197 -14.29 3.93 -7.90
C ARG A 197 -15.50 4.78 -7.53
N ASP A 198 -16.71 4.28 -7.77
CA ASP A 198 -17.97 4.99 -7.52
C ASP A 198 -18.10 5.43 -6.05
N LEU A 199 -17.73 4.55 -5.11
CA LEU A 199 -17.79 4.86 -3.70
C LEU A 199 -16.80 5.97 -3.32
N LEU A 200 -15.56 5.92 -3.83
CA LEU A 200 -14.57 6.96 -3.56
C LEU A 200 -14.99 8.31 -4.15
N LEU A 201 -15.50 8.33 -5.38
CA LEU A 201 -15.95 9.58 -6.01
C LEU A 201 -17.15 10.21 -5.31
N LYS A 202 -18.08 9.38 -4.82
CA LYS A 202 -19.34 9.86 -4.22
C LYS A 202 -19.21 10.16 -2.73
N HIS A 203 -18.37 9.42 -2.00
CA HIS A 203 -18.39 9.40 -0.54
C HIS A 203 -17.09 9.81 0.13
N ALA A 204 -15.97 9.90 -0.60
CA ALA A 204 -14.68 10.33 -0.05
C ALA A 204 -14.24 11.68 -0.61
N ASN A 205 -13.37 12.37 0.12
CA ASN A 205 -12.68 13.53 -0.42
C ASN A 205 -11.54 13.07 -1.33
N SER A 206 -11.89 12.79 -2.59
CA SER A 206 -10.99 12.26 -3.61
C SER A 206 -10.45 13.31 -4.58
N ALA A 207 -10.58 14.61 -4.25
CA ALA A 207 -9.94 15.68 -5.02
C ALA A 207 -8.42 15.46 -5.08
N PRO A 208 -7.76 15.60 -6.25
CA PRO A 208 -6.33 15.30 -6.39
C PRO A 208 -5.44 15.99 -5.37
N GLU A 209 -5.76 17.24 -5.03
CA GLU A 209 -5.01 18.07 -4.07
C GLU A 209 -5.14 17.56 -2.62
N GLN A 210 -6.22 16.82 -2.34
CA GLN A 210 -6.56 16.27 -1.02
C GLN A 210 -6.53 14.74 -0.98
N PHE A 211 -6.19 14.12 -2.11
CA PHE A 211 -6.11 12.67 -2.19
C PHE A 211 -4.94 12.15 -1.36
N LEU A 212 -5.23 11.27 -0.45
CA LEU A 212 -4.27 10.39 0.20
C LEU A 212 -4.94 9.03 0.36
N HIS A 213 -4.32 7.99 -0.18
CA HIS A 213 -4.93 6.66 -0.32
C HIS A 213 -5.60 6.15 0.96
N ILE A 214 -4.94 6.27 2.11
CA ILE A 214 -5.48 5.79 3.38
C ILE A 214 -6.64 6.67 3.89
N ASP A 215 -6.58 7.98 3.65
CA ASP A 215 -7.60 8.93 4.13
C ASP A 215 -8.91 8.74 3.37
N VAL A 216 -8.88 8.45 2.06
CA VAL A 216 -10.12 8.22 1.28
C VAL A 216 -10.84 6.94 1.69
N PHE A 217 -10.11 5.88 2.11
CA PHE A 217 -10.73 4.69 2.67
C PHE A 217 -11.26 4.93 4.08
N ALA A 218 -10.60 5.75 4.89
CA ALA A 218 -11.13 6.18 6.18
C ALA A 218 -12.41 6.99 6.03
N ASP A 219 -12.53 7.85 5.01
CA ASP A 219 -13.77 8.56 4.68
C ASP A 219 -14.92 7.58 4.39
N LEU A 220 -14.66 6.49 3.67
CA LEU A 220 -15.66 5.45 3.39
C LEU A 220 -16.09 4.73 4.66
N VAL A 221 -15.14 4.29 5.48
CA VAL A 221 -15.42 3.61 6.76
C VAL A 221 -16.23 4.49 7.68
N ALA A 222 -15.89 5.80 7.79
CA ALA A 222 -16.66 6.76 8.58
C ALA A 222 -18.11 6.93 8.11
N LYS A 223 -18.42 6.57 6.87
CA LYS A 223 -19.78 6.62 6.28
C LYS A 223 -20.48 5.25 6.22
N GLY A 224 -19.93 4.24 6.89
CA GLY A 224 -20.54 2.91 6.99
C GLY A 224 -20.17 1.95 5.84
N PHE A 225 -19.25 2.31 4.95
CA PHE A 225 -18.71 1.41 3.93
C PHE A 225 -17.52 0.65 4.51
N THR A 226 -17.79 -0.40 5.27
CA THR A 226 -16.82 -1.07 6.16
C THR A 226 -16.27 -2.38 5.62
N ARG A 227 -16.90 -2.96 4.55
CA ARG A 227 -16.60 -4.30 4.05
C ARG A 227 -15.36 -4.33 3.15
N PHE A 228 -14.30 -4.99 3.63
CA PHE A 228 -13.02 -5.18 2.94
C PHE A 228 -12.70 -6.67 2.78
N ALA A 229 -11.95 -7.01 1.74
CA ALA A 229 -11.41 -8.36 1.55
C ALA A 229 -9.90 -8.38 1.74
N ILE A 230 -9.42 -9.43 2.40
CA ILE A 230 -8.00 -9.80 2.45
C ILE A 230 -7.87 -11.08 1.63
N VAL A 231 -7.38 -10.94 0.41
CA VAL A 231 -7.26 -12.06 -0.54
C VAL A 231 -6.04 -12.89 -0.19
N LYS A 232 -6.19 -14.22 -0.14
CA LYS A 232 -5.14 -15.16 0.26
C LYS A 232 -4.13 -15.40 -0.87
N ASN A 233 -3.63 -14.30 -1.43
CA ASN A 233 -2.56 -14.25 -2.42
C ASN A 233 -1.50 -13.23 -1.98
N ASP A 234 -0.55 -12.94 -2.87
CA ASP A 234 0.54 -12.02 -2.61
C ASP A 234 0.79 -11.06 -3.79
N VAL A 235 1.61 -10.05 -3.58
CA VAL A 235 2.14 -9.15 -4.60
C VAL A 235 3.62 -8.89 -4.31
N THR A 236 4.46 -8.91 -5.35
CA THR A 236 5.86 -8.50 -5.20
C THR A 236 5.95 -6.98 -5.20
N HIS A 237 6.71 -6.42 -4.27
CA HIS A 237 6.99 -4.99 -4.20
C HIS A 237 8.50 -4.73 -4.20
N ASP A 238 9.03 -4.25 -5.33
CA ASP A 238 10.46 -3.89 -5.47
C ASP A 238 10.73 -2.52 -4.81
N THR A 239 10.73 -2.52 -3.47
CA THR A 239 10.73 -1.32 -2.62
C THR A 239 12.00 -0.48 -2.77
N ALA A 240 13.16 -1.13 -2.72
CA ALA A 240 14.47 -0.45 -2.75
C ALA A 240 15.62 -1.38 -3.13
N VAL A 241 16.60 -0.80 -3.83
CA VAL A 241 17.83 -1.50 -4.22
C VAL A 241 18.92 -1.43 -3.13
N SER A 242 18.80 -0.52 -2.18
CA SER A 242 19.78 -0.33 -1.09
C SER A 242 19.17 0.42 0.09
N LEU A 243 19.81 0.32 1.27
CA LEU A 243 19.39 1.03 2.46
C LEU A 243 19.44 2.56 2.30
N PRO A 244 20.46 3.18 1.69
CA PRO A 244 20.46 4.62 1.42
C PRO A 244 19.29 5.03 0.50
N ALA A 245 18.93 4.23 -0.50
CA ALA A 245 17.81 4.50 -1.38
C ALA A 245 16.47 4.46 -0.62
N LEU A 246 16.29 3.49 0.26
CA LEU A 246 15.13 3.39 1.14
C LEU A 246 15.02 4.62 2.05
N MET A 247 16.10 5.01 2.71
CA MET A 247 16.16 6.19 3.59
C MET A 247 15.83 7.47 2.82
N LYS A 248 16.42 7.69 1.64
CA LYS A 248 16.15 8.85 0.78
C LYS A 248 14.67 8.91 0.39
N LYS A 249 14.09 7.79 -0.05
CA LYS A 249 12.67 7.67 -0.42
C LYS A 249 11.78 8.01 0.80
N ARG A 250 12.11 7.51 1.99
CA ARG A 250 11.33 7.75 3.22
C ARG A 250 11.41 9.19 3.71
N ILE A 251 12.60 9.78 3.74
CA ILE A 251 12.81 11.19 4.13
C ILE A 251 12.08 12.13 3.16
N ALA A 252 12.13 11.85 1.85
CA ALA A 252 11.39 12.61 0.84
C ALA A 252 9.87 12.53 1.08
N PHE A 253 9.34 11.34 1.36
CA PHE A 253 7.94 11.14 1.71
C PHE A 253 7.54 11.93 2.96
N LEU A 254 8.30 11.82 4.05
CA LEU A 254 8.05 12.57 5.30
C LEU A 254 8.11 14.07 5.07
N SER A 255 9.09 14.56 4.32
CA SER A 255 9.22 15.98 4.02
C SER A 255 8.10 16.50 3.12
N GLY A 256 7.68 15.71 2.14
CA GLY A 256 6.61 16.06 1.19
C GLY A 256 5.23 16.07 1.82
N TYR A 257 4.90 15.04 2.60
CA TYR A 257 3.55 14.81 3.11
C TYR A 257 3.37 15.17 4.59
N TYR A 258 4.41 15.06 5.41
CA TYR A 258 4.31 15.29 6.84
C TYR A 258 4.71 16.71 7.26
N LEU A 259 5.74 17.29 6.63
CA LEU A 259 6.25 18.63 6.98
C LEU A 259 5.59 19.76 6.20
N LYS A 260 5.28 19.55 4.92
CA LYS A 260 4.62 20.58 4.07
C LYS A 260 3.10 20.61 4.22
N ASN A 261 2.57 20.01 5.24
CA ASN A 261 1.20 19.56 5.27
C ASN A 261 0.18 20.69 5.46
N THR A 262 -0.42 21.10 4.37
CA THR A 262 -1.73 21.74 4.30
C THR A 262 -2.88 20.72 4.28
N LEU A 263 -2.60 19.42 4.13
CA LEU A 263 -3.59 18.37 4.12
C LEU A 263 -4.13 18.12 5.51
N LYS A 264 -5.42 18.33 5.71
CA LYS A 264 -6.12 17.85 6.90
C LYS A 264 -6.21 16.33 6.85
N ARG A 265 -5.34 15.65 7.60
CA ARG A 265 -5.35 14.20 7.70
C ARG A 265 -6.66 13.73 8.32
N ARG A 266 -7.32 12.81 7.67
CA ARG A 266 -8.58 12.20 8.10
C ARG A 266 -8.38 10.85 8.78
N TYR A 267 -7.23 10.24 8.52
CA TYR A 267 -6.78 9.04 9.19
C TYR A 267 -5.45 9.29 9.91
N LEU A 268 -5.40 8.93 11.18
CA LEU A 268 -4.20 9.00 11.99
C LEU A 268 -3.81 7.58 12.42
N ILE A 269 -2.67 7.09 11.93
CA ILE A 269 -2.08 5.81 12.37
C ILE A 269 -1.83 5.85 13.88
N HIS A 270 -1.33 6.98 14.35
CA HIS A 270 -1.15 7.32 15.75
C HIS A 270 -2.05 8.52 16.07
N ASN A 271 -3.07 8.32 16.92
CA ASN A 271 -3.91 9.39 17.40
C ASN A 271 -3.39 9.89 18.76
N PRO A 272 -2.84 11.11 18.83
CA PRO A 272 -2.30 11.65 20.10
C PRO A 272 -3.35 11.88 21.19
N GLN A 273 -4.64 11.82 20.87
CA GLN A 273 -5.73 11.91 21.85
C GLN A 273 -6.10 10.53 22.44
N LYS A 274 -5.62 9.42 21.86
CA LYS A 274 -5.85 8.07 22.35
C LYS A 274 -4.68 7.60 23.19
N ILE A 275 -4.90 7.35 24.48
CA ILE A 275 -3.86 6.87 25.41
C ILE A 275 -3.24 5.55 24.93
N THR A 276 -4.03 4.67 24.34
CA THR A 276 -3.56 3.40 23.77
C THR A 276 -2.53 3.60 22.66
N ASP A 277 -2.73 4.59 21.80
CA ASP A 277 -1.81 4.89 20.69
C ASP A 277 -0.52 5.55 21.23
N GLN A 278 -0.66 6.41 22.26
CA GLN A 278 0.51 6.99 22.94
C GLN A 278 1.37 5.91 23.61
N ILE A 279 0.74 4.95 24.32
CA ILE A 279 1.45 3.81 24.93
C ILE A 279 2.16 3.00 23.84
N LYS A 280 1.50 2.67 22.72
CA LYS A 280 2.11 1.91 21.63
C LYS A 280 3.30 2.64 21.01
N LEU A 281 3.20 3.96 20.83
CA LEU A 281 4.32 4.77 20.34
C LEU A 281 5.50 4.77 21.33
N LEU A 282 5.22 4.94 22.63
CA LEU A 282 6.25 4.86 23.67
C LEU A 282 6.91 3.49 23.71
N LEU A 283 6.12 2.42 23.59
CA LEU A 283 6.64 1.06 23.51
C LEU A 283 7.50 0.86 22.25
N PHE A 284 7.11 1.39 21.10
CA PHE A 284 7.95 1.36 19.89
C PHE A 284 9.30 2.05 20.12
N ILE A 285 9.30 3.22 20.76
CA ILE A 285 10.55 3.94 21.10
C ILE A 285 11.41 3.11 22.04
N LEU A 286 10.83 2.57 23.12
CA LEU A 286 11.53 1.72 24.10
C LEU A 286 12.10 0.45 23.44
N TYR A 287 11.30 -0.23 22.61
CA TYR A 287 11.72 -1.44 21.89
C TYR A 287 12.90 -1.12 20.93
N THR A 288 12.81 0.00 20.22
CA THR A 288 13.86 0.40 19.30
C THR A 288 15.14 0.77 20.03
N VAL A 289 15.07 1.53 21.12
CA VAL A 289 16.24 1.96 21.90
C VAL A 289 16.93 0.76 22.57
N THR A 290 16.15 -0.16 23.13
CA THR A 290 16.70 -1.35 23.80
C THR A 290 17.09 -2.47 22.84
N LEU A 291 16.60 -2.46 21.58
CA LEU A 291 16.76 -3.51 20.55
C LEU A 291 16.18 -4.88 20.94
N ILE A 292 15.74 -5.07 22.18
CA ILE A 292 15.31 -6.39 22.69
C ILE A 292 14.14 -6.93 21.86
N LYS A 293 13.04 -6.18 21.77
CA LYS A 293 11.85 -6.65 21.04
C LYS A 293 12.09 -6.81 19.54
N PRO A 294 12.76 -5.88 18.82
CA PRO A 294 13.11 -6.08 17.43
C PRO A 294 14.00 -7.31 17.16
N LEU A 295 14.93 -7.63 18.07
CA LEU A 295 15.75 -8.83 17.95
C LEU A 295 14.92 -10.11 18.20
N ILE A 296 14.00 -10.10 19.19
CA ILE A 296 13.08 -11.22 19.42
C ILE A 296 12.19 -11.44 18.19
N ASP A 297 11.61 -10.38 17.62
CA ASP A 297 10.76 -10.50 16.43
C ASP A 297 11.54 -11.05 15.22
N SER A 298 12.80 -10.60 15.06
CA SER A 298 13.71 -11.15 14.04
C SER A 298 14.00 -12.63 14.28
N ALA A 299 14.28 -13.05 15.52
CA ALA A 299 14.56 -14.44 15.86
C ALA A 299 13.32 -15.34 15.68
N VAL A 300 12.14 -14.87 16.08
CA VAL A 300 10.86 -15.56 15.84
C VAL A 300 10.62 -15.73 14.33
N GLY A 301 10.73 -14.66 13.56
CA GLY A 301 10.57 -14.74 12.09
C GLY A 301 11.56 -15.71 11.45
N PHE A 302 12.84 -15.66 11.86
CA PHE A 302 13.88 -16.55 11.39
C PHE A 302 13.66 -18.02 11.79
N TYR A 303 13.04 -18.26 12.91
CA TYR A 303 12.66 -19.63 13.31
C TYR A 303 11.68 -20.26 12.31
N TYR A 304 10.69 -19.50 11.84
CA TYR A 304 9.71 -19.99 10.86
C TYR A 304 10.24 -19.98 9.41
N ILE A 305 10.98 -18.93 9.03
CA ILE A 305 11.54 -18.77 7.68
C ILE A 305 13.01 -18.41 7.82
N ARG A 306 13.89 -19.33 7.40
CA ARG A 306 15.35 -19.21 7.53
C ARG A 306 15.94 -18.19 6.54
N ASP A 307 15.62 -16.92 6.75
CA ASP A 307 16.17 -15.81 5.96
C ASP A 307 16.84 -14.77 6.87
N PRO A 308 18.15 -14.49 6.70
CA PRO A 308 18.85 -13.48 7.50
C PRO A 308 18.32 -12.06 7.33
N ALA A 309 17.50 -11.78 6.31
CA ALA A 309 16.86 -10.48 6.12
C ALA A 309 15.98 -10.06 7.32
N TRP A 310 15.47 -11.01 8.12
CA TRP A 310 14.79 -10.71 9.39
C TRP A 310 15.62 -9.82 10.31
N PHE A 311 16.94 -10.01 10.37
CA PHE A 311 17.84 -9.26 11.25
C PHE A 311 18.14 -7.84 10.81
N LEU A 312 17.57 -7.38 9.68
CA LEU A 312 17.54 -5.95 9.36
C LEU A 312 16.57 -5.18 10.24
N HIS A 313 15.60 -5.84 10.89
CA HIS A 313 14.53 -5.19 11.62
C HIS A 313 15.00 -4.19 12.69
N PRO A 314 15.96 -4.52 13.58
CA PRO A 314 16.48 -3.56 14.54
C PRO A 314 17.08 -2.31 13.89
N VAL A 315 17.80 -2.47 12.79
CA VAL A 315 18.41 -1.36 12.04
C VAL A 315 17.33 -0.46 11.40
N ILE A 316 16.33 -1.08 10.78
CA ILE A 316 15.22 -0.35 10.14
C ILE A 316 14.41 0.40 11.22
N CYS A 317 14.14 -0.20 12.39
CA CYS A 317 13.47 0.47 13.51
C CYS A 317 14.21 1.76 13.91
N TRP A 318 15.54 1.72 14.06
CA TRP A 318 16.36 2.90 14.36
C TRP A 318 16.30 3.96 13.27
N ILE A 319 16.37 3.58 12.00
CA ILE A 319 16.28 4.50 10.87
C ILE A 319 14.95 5.26 10.90
N TYR A 320 13.85 4.55 11.15
CA TYR A 320 12.52 5.15 11.20
C TYR A 320 12.34 6.01 12.45
N LEU A 321 12.82 5.57 13.61
CA LEU A 321 12.81 6.39 14.83
C LEU A 321 13.55 7.71 14.62
N TYR A 322 14.74 7.66 14.02
CA TYR A 322 15.51 8.86 13.69
C TYR A 322 14.76 9.77 12.69
N ALA A 323 14.24 9.20 11.60
CA ALA A 323 13.56 9.98 10.56
C ALA A 323 12.31 10.69 11.09
N TYR A 324 11.48 9.99 11.85
CA TYR A 324 10.28 10.58 12.47
C TYR A 324 10.63 11.57 13.58
N GLY A 325 11.62 11.27 14.40
CA GLY A 325 12.11 12.16 15.45
C GLY A 325 12.62 13.49 14.87
N ALA A 326 13.49 13.42 13.86
CA ALA A 326 14.01 14.59 13.17
C ALA A 326 12.89 15.44 12.52
N ALA A 327 11.93 14.77 11.85
CA ALA A 327 10.77 15.44 11.27
C ALA A 327 9.89 16.13 12.32
N SER A 328 9.67 15.48 13.47
CA SER A 328 8.87 16.04 14.58
C SER A 328 9.54 17.24 15.22
N ILE A 329 10.86 17.19 15.46
CA ILE A 329 11.64 18.32 15.98
C ILE A 329 11.59 19.51 15.01
N LYS A 330 11.77 19.25 13.70
CA LYS A 330 11.67 20.29 12.68
C LYS A 330 10.29 20.97 12.68
N LYS A 331 9.22 20.17 12.79
CA LYS A 331 7.84 20.68 12.84
C LYS A 331 7.60 21.52 14.09
N LEU A 332 8.14 21.10 15.24
CA LEU A 332 8.05 21.86 16.48
C LEU A 332 8.76 23.22 16.37
N LYS A 333 9.99 23.24 15.84
CA LYS A 333 10.73 24.47 15.58
C LYS A 333 9.96 25.43 14.70
N LEU A 334 9.37 24.95 13.59
CA LEU A 334 8.56 25.80 12.70
C LEU A 334 7.34 26.40 13.40
N ARG A 335 6.74 25.70 14.38
CA ARG A 335 5.61 26.22 15.16
C ARG A 335 6.00 27.22 16.25
N LEU A 336 7.23 27.15 16.76
CA LEU A 336 7.71 28.05 17.82
C LEU A 336 8.25 29.37 17.25
N PHE A 337 8.62 29.38 15.96
CA PHE A 337 9.23 30.56 15.30
C PHE A 337 8.37 31.12 14.15
N SER A 338 7.13 30.63 13.97
CA SER A 338 6.07 31.20 13.12
C SER A 338 5.04 31.92 13.98
#